data_865714d4846f0ffd40853e52b35b8982
#
_entry.id   865714d4846f0ffd40853e52b35b8982
#
_cell.length_a   1.000
_cell.length_b   1.000
_cell.length_c   1.000
_cell.angle_alpha   90.00
_cell.angle_beta   90.00
_cell.angle_gamma   90.00
#
_symmetry.space_group_name_H-M   'P 1'
#
loop_
_entity.id
_entity.type
_entity.pdbx_description
1 polymer ?
#
loop_
_entity_poly.entity_id
_entity_poly.type
_entity_poly.pdbx_seq_one_letter_code
_entity_poly.pdbx_strand_id
1 'polypeptide(L)'
;MRSIITFAGLALAASILVPRYAAHMGDAPAPVAMTTHPQVSAASNAANPRSVVVPRDGRGHFEVDARIDGRHLNFMVDTGASVIALTAGDAARLGLRPAPHEFVTEVRTANGTVRAAPARLDRVEVGDLVVRDVAALVMPEGVLSDNLLGLSFLSRLRHFEYTDGRLVLEQ
;
A
#
# COMPACT_ATOMS: atom_id res chain seq x y z
N MET A 1 -33.74 -31.85 15.26
CA MET A 1 -34.16 -31.96 13.84
C MET A 1 -35.23 -30.90 13.53
N ARG A 2 -34.90 -29.61 13.53
CA ARG A 2 -35.89 -28.51 13.27
C ARG A 2 -35.23 -27.25 12.67
N SER A 3 -34.22 -27.40 11.80
CA SER A 3 -33.56 -26.22 11.19
C SER A 3 -33.20 -26.37 9.69
N ILE A 4 -33.87 -27.27 8.96
CA ILE A 4 -33.55 -27.48 7.54
C ILE A 4 -34.66 -26.94 6.57
N ILE A 5 -35.76 -26.42 7.11
CA ILE A 5 -36.93 -26.06 6.26
C ILE A 5 -36.98 -24.56 5.86
N THR A 6 -36.10 -23.71 6.38
CA THR A 6 -36.18 -22.25 6.14
C THR A 6 -35.32 -21.73 4.98
N PHE A 7 -34.54 -22.54 4.28
CA PHE A 7 -33.69 -22.08 3.15
C PHE A 7 -34.24 -22.36 1.75
N ALA A 8 -35.37 -23.06 1.61
CA ALA A 8 -35.93 -23.40 0.30
C ALA A 8 -36.91 -22.35 -0.27
N GLY A 9 -37.27 -21.30 0.48
CA GLY A 9 -38.28 -20.32 0.07
C GLY A 9 -37.78 -19.08 -0.67
N LEU A 10 -36.46 -18.80 -0.66
CA LEU A 10 -35.93 -17.54 -1.18
C LEU A 10 -35.38 -17.61 -2.61
N ALA A 11 -35.24 -18.79 -3.18
CA ALA A 11 -34.66 -18.96 -4.51
C ALA A 11 -35.68 -18.89 -5.68
N LEU A 12 -36.98 -18.84 -5.40
CA LEU A 12 -38.01 -18.88 -6.47
C LEU A 12 -38.57 -17.50 -6.87
N ALA A 13 -38.23 -16.43 -6.17
CA ALA A 13 -38.75 -15.09 -6.44
C ALA A 13 -37.90 -14.24 -7.41
N ALA A 14 -36.67 -14.65 -7.74
CA ALA A 14 -35.76 -13.90 -8.61
C ALA A 14 -35.91 -14.21 -10.12
N SER A 15 -36.70 -15.19 -10.51
CA SER A 15 -36.75 -15.67 -11.90
C SER A 15 -37.85 -15.01 -12.77
N ILE A 16 -38.68 -14.11 -12.23
CA ILE A 16 -39.84 -13.57 -12.97
C ILE A 16 -39.68 -12.10 -13.39
N LEU A 17 -38.64 -11.38 -12.97
CA LEU A 17 -38.54 -9.94 -13.21
C LEU A 17 -37.63 -9.50 -14.35
N VAL A 18 -36.91 -10.41 -15.03
CA VAL A 18 -35.93 -10.05 -16.08
C VAL A 18 -36.46 -9.89 -17.51
N PRO A 19 -37.62 -10.47 -17.94
CA PRO A 19 -38.04 -10.36 -19.36
C PRO A 19 -38.80 -9.09 -19.74
N ARG A 20 -39.09 -8.16 -18.86
CA ARG A 20 -39.93 -6.99 -19.23
C ARG A 20 -39.16 -5.69 -19.54
N TYR A 21 -37.84 -5.67 -19.47
CA TYR A 21 -37.06 -4.45 -19.74
C TYR A 21 -36.48 -4.34 -21.14
N ALA A 22 -36.67 -5.35 -22.02
CA ALA A 22 -36.03 -5.40 -23.36
C ALA A 22 -36.93 -4.96 -24.51
N ALA A 23 -38.13 -4.43 -24.27
CA ALA A 23 -39.13 -4.17 -25.33
C ALA A 23 -39.37 -2.68 -25.65
N HIS A 24 -38.50 -1.75 -25.24
CA HIS A 24 -38.71 -0.31 -25.49
C HIS A 24 -37.47 0.39 -26.06
N MET A 25 -36.76 -0.19 -27.01
CA MET A 25 -35.79 0.53 -27.83
C MET A 25 -35.90 0.13 -29.29
N GLY A 26 -36.88 0.70 -29.98
CA GLY A 26 -37.02 0.63 -31.40
C GLY A 26 -37.63 1.92 -31.90
N ASP A 27 -36.78 2.92 -32.18
CA ASP A 27 -36.98 3.93 -33.20
C ASP A 27 -35.66 4.68 -33.41
N ALA A 28 -35.01 4.41 -34.53
CA ALA A 28 -33.81 5.08 -34.99
C ALA A 28 -34.18 6.26 -35.89
N PRO A 29 -33.79 7.50 -35.60
CA PRO A 29 -33.83 8.57 -36.61
C PRO A 29 -32.58 8.52 -37.49
N ALA A 30 -32.79 8.88 -38.79
CA ALA A 30 -31.87 8.86 -39.92
C ALA A 30 -30.55 9.68 -39.69
N PRO A 31 -29.50 9.36 -40.49
CA PRO A 31 -28.17 9.93 -40.28
C PRO A 31 -28.06 11.40 -40.66
N VAL A 32 -27.79 12.26 -39.72
CA VAL A 32 -27.33 13.63 -39.98
C VAL A 32 -25.84 13.61 -40.29
N ALA A 33 -25.46 14.28 -41.36
CA ALA A 33 -24.11 14.42 -41.86
C ALA A 33 -23.14 14.95 -40.73
N MET A 34 -22.13 14.17 -40.43
CA MET A 34 -21.06 14.57 -39.51
C MET A 34 -20.16 15.62 -40.14
N THR A 35 -20.25 16.82 -39.65
CA THR A 35 -19.19 17.83 -39.79
C THR A 35 -18.00 17.35 -38.97
N THR A 36 -16.92 16.98 -39.62
CA THR A 36 -15.65 16.63 -39.00
C THR A 36 -15.06 17.90 -38.38
N HIS A 37 -15.25 18.08 -37.06
CA HIS A 37 -14.37 18.93 -36.28
C HIS A 37 -13.08 18.16 -36.05
N PRO A 38 -11.90 18.78 -36.25
CA PRO A 38 -10.65 18.15 -35.82
C PRO A 38 -10.69 18.05 -34.29
N GLN A 39 -10.93 16.83 -33.82
CA GLN A 39 -10.77 16.52 -32.41
C GLN A 39 -9.27 16.62 -32.08
N VAL A 40 -8.89 17.76 -31.50
CA VAL A 40 -7.59 17.89 -30.85
C VAL A 40 -7.62 16.87 -29.72
N SER A 41 -7.05 15.69 -30.00
CA SER A 41 -6.70 14.75 -28.95
C SER A 41 -5.71 15.48 -28.04
N ALA A 42 -6.21 16.06 -26.96
CA ALA A 42 -5.39 16.34 -25.81
C ALA A 42 -4.90 14.97 -25.36
N ALA A 43 -3.70 14.60 -25.79
CA ALA A 43 -2.94 13.54 -25.17
C ALA A 43 -2.79 13.94 -23.70
N SER A 44 -3.71 13.48 -22.87
CA SER A 44 -3.48 13.48 -21.44
C SER A 44 -2.19 12.67 -21.26
N ASN A 45 -1.10 13.37 -20.94
CA ASN A 45 0.07 12.78 -20.31
C ASN A 45 -0.40 12.26 -18.93
N ALA A 46 -1.16 11.19 -18.94
CA ALA A 46 -1.26 10.32 -17.80
C ALA A 46 0.15 9.73 -17.64
N ALA A 47 0.95 10.39 -16.79
CA ALA A 47 2.21 9.81 -16.35
C ALA A 47 1.85 8.39 -15.90
N ASN A 48 2.45 7.37 -16.53
CA ASN A 48 2.28 5.99 -16.08
C ASN A 48 2.53 5.98 -14.57
N PRO A 49 1.61 5.46 -13.75
CA PRO A 49 1.83 5.39 -12.33
C PRO A 49 3.14 4.66 -12.08
N ARG A 50 3.99 5.27 -11.25
CA ARG A 50 5.20 4.59 -10.80
C ARG A 50 4.74 3.42 -9.98
N SER A 51 5.19 2.22 -10.34
CA SER A 51 4.77 0.99 -9.69
C SER A 51 5.98 0.12 -9.38
N VAL A 52 5.99 -0.47 -8.20
CA VAL A 52 6.97 -1.46 -7.77
C VAL A 52 6.23 -2.72 -7.37
N VAL A 53 6.64 -3.84 -7.93
CA VAL A 53 6.10 -5.17 -7.61
C VAL A 53 7.13 -5.92 -6.77
N VAL A 54 6.76 -6.29 -5.56
CA VAL A 54 7.61 -7.01 -4.61
C VAL A 54 7.15 -8.46 -4.53
N PRO A 55 7.97 -9.42 -4.94
CA PRO A 55 7.65 -10.83 -4.78
C PRO A 55 7.74 -11.24 -3.30
N ARG A 56 6.98 -12.26 -2.94
CA ARG A 56 7.10 -12.88 -1.62
C ARG A 56 8.40 -13.67 -1.52
N ASP A 57 9.11 -13.56 -0.40
CA ASP A 57 10.29 -14.38 -0.11
C ASP A 57 9.92 -15.82 0.28
N GLY A 58 10.93 -16.67 0.46
CA GLY A 58 10.75 -18.08 0.87
C GLY A 58 10.13 -18.26 2.26
N ARG A 59 10.11 -17.23 3.11
CA ARG A 59 9.51 -17.20 4.44
C ARG A 59 8.08 -16.61 4.42
N GLY A 60 7.67 -16.07 3.27
CA GLY A 60 6.35 -15.48 3.09
C GLY A 60 6.30 -13.98 3.35
N HIS A 61 7.44 -13.30 3.51
CA HIS A 61 7.53 -11.87 3.73
C HIS A 61 7.76 -11.11 2.41
N PHE A 62 7.62 -9.80 2.46
CA PHE A 62 7.94 -8.87 1.37
C PHE A 62 9.13 -8.03 1.80
N GLU A 63 10.26 -8.20 1.11
CA GLU A 63 11.46 -7.43 1.37
C GLU A 63 11.73 -6.46 0.22
N VAL A 64 12.12 -5.23 0.56
CA VAL A 64 12.47 -4.20 -0.40
C VAL A 64 13.82 -3.58 -0.06
N ASP A 65 14.60 -3.30 -1.08
CA ASP A 65 15.73 -2.37 -0.97
C ASP A 65 15.19 -0.95 -1.08
N ALA A 66 15.40 -0.14 -0.04
CA ALA A 66 15.04 1.25 -0.04
C ALA A 66 16.27 2.13 0.10
N ARG A 67 16.25 3.29 -0.56
CA ARG A 67 17.28 4.30 -0.41
C ARG A 67 16.78 5.39 0.53
N ILE A 68 17.45 5.51 1.66
CA ILE A 68 17.16 6.50 2.71
C ILE A 68 18.23 7.57 2.66
N ASP A 69 17.86 8.80 2.29
CA ASP A 69 18.80 9.93 2.21
C ASP A 69 20.09 9.58 1.44
N GLY A 70 19.93 8.80 0.37
CA GLY A 70 21.02 8.35 -0.51
C GLY A 70 21.72 7.04 -0.09
N ARG A 71 21.37 6.42 1.03
CA ARG A 71 21.96 5.16 1.51
C ARG A 71 20.99 4.00 1.36
N HIS A 72 21.48 2.87 0.85
CA HIS A 72 20.69 1.64 0.68
C HIS A 72 20.56 0.86 1.98
N LEU A 73 19.34 0.49 2.30
CA LEU A 73 18.96 -0.35 3.43
C LEU A 73 17.85 -1.32 3.02
N ASN A 74 17.88 -2.53 3.57
CA ASN A 74 16.81 -3.49 3.38
C ASN A 74 15.72 -3.30 4.42
N PHE A 75 14.46 -3.46 3.98
CA PHE A 75 13.28 -3.36 4.81
C PHE A 75 12.34 -4.53 4.56
N MET A 76 11.77 -5.04 5.63
CA MET A 76 10.58 -5.86 5.57
C MET A 76 9.35 -4.94 5.52
N VAL A 77 8.44 -5.17 4.58
CA VAL A 77 7.17 -4.43 4.51
C VAL A 77 6.25 -4.93 5.60
N ASP A 78 5.84 -4.02 6.50
CA ASP A 78 5.01 -4.35 7.67
C ASP A 78 3.84 -3.37 7.81
N THR A 79 2.64 -3.81 7.44
CA THR A 79 1.41 -3.03 7.61
C THR A 79 0.93 -2.91 9.05
N GLY A 80 1.50 -3.70 9.96
CA GLY A 80 1.28 -3.60 11.41
C GLY A 80 2.11 -2.52 12.08
N ALA A 81 3.19 -2.07 11.43
CA ALA A 81 4.01 -0.98 11.92
C ALA A 81 3.42 0.38 11.54
N SER A 82 3.10 1.23 12.52
CA SER A 82 2.53 2.57 12.25
C SER A 82 3.51 3.51 11.56
N VAL A 83 4.81 3.34 11.78
CA VAL A 83 5.87 4.14 11.19
C VAL A 83 7.02 3.25 10.73
N ILE A 84 7.96 3.80 9.97
CA ILE A 84 9.22 3.11 9.69
C ILE A 84 9.94 2.84 11.01
N ALA A 85 10.39 1.60 11.22
CA ALA A 85 11.21 1.23 12.35
C ALA A 85 12.60 0.82 11.88
N LEU A 86 13.62 1.49 12.41
CA LEU A 86 15.02 1.23 12.09
C LEU A 86 15.68 0.42 13.19
N THR A 87 16.50 -0.54 12.84
CA THR A 87 17.43 -1.16 13.77
C THR A 87 18.44 -0.10 14.27
N ALA A 88 18.98 -0.26 15.46
CA ALA A 88 20.00 0.65 15.99
C ALA A 88 21.23 0.73 15.07
N GLY A 89 21.65 -0.40 14.50
CA GLY A 89 22.79 -0.48 13.60
C GLY A 89 22.58 0.32 12.31
N ASP A 90 21.44 0.15 11.66
CA ASP A 90 21.13 0.84 10.41
C ASP A 90 20.83 2.33 10.62
N ALA A 91 20.16 2.68 11.73
CA ALA A 91 20.01 4.07 12.13
C ALA A 91 21.38 4.76 12.29
N ALA A 92 22.34 4.10 12.94
CA ALA A 92 23.70 4.62 13.07
C ALA A 92 24.42 4.79 11.72
N ARG A 93 24.16 3.90 10.74
CA ARG A 93 24.66 4.04 9.35
C ARG A 93 24.08 5.28 8.66
N LEU A 94 22.83 5.64 8.95
CA LEU A 94 22.20 6.88 8.48
C LEU A 94 22.69 8.13 9.22
N GLY A 95 23.47 7.98 10.29
CA GLY A 95 23.91 9.09 11.15
C GLY A 95 22.93 9.38 12.30
N LEU A 96 21.85 8.61 12.42
CA LEU A 96 20.87 8.72 13.50
C LEU A 96 21.40 7.98 14.74
N ARG A 97 21.84 8.72 15.74
CA ARG A 97 22.45 8.18 16.98
C ARG A 97 21.80 8.81 18.21
N PRO A 98 20.53 8.44 18.49
CA PRO A 98 19.84 9.03 19.64
C PRO A 98 20.55 8.68 20.94
N ALA A 99 20.63 9.67 21.84
CA ALA A 99 21.13 9.48 23.21
C ALA A 99 20.09 8.67 24.03
N PRO A 100 20.50 8.01 25.11
CA PRO A 100 19.59 7.18 25.92
C PRO A 100 18.32 7.89 26.40
N HIS A 101 18.38 9.19 26.69
CA HIS A 101 17.24 9.99 27.16
C HIS A 101 16.23 10.34 26.02
N GLU A 102 16.59 10.13 24.74
CA GLU A 102 15.72 10.37 23.58
C GLU A 102 14.81 9.17 23.29
N PHE A 103 15.01 8.02 23.92
CA PHE A 103 14.12 6.85 23.82
C PHE A 103 12.86 7.07 24.68
N VAL A 104 11.97 7.91 24.19
CA VAL A 104 10.78 8.39 24.93
C VAL A 104 9.46 7.84 24.41
N THR A 105 9.44 7.29 23.18
CA THR A 105 8.23 6.79 22.54
C THR A 105 7.99 5.34 22.93
N GLU A 106 6.89 5.07 23.61
CA GLU A 106 6.46 3.70 23.91
C GLU A 106 5.95 3.00 22.64
N VAL A 107 6.50 1.82 22.36
CA VAL A 107 6.12 0.98 21.21
C VAL A 107 5.75 -0.40 21.72
N ARG A 108 4.58 -0.86 21.34
CA ARG A 108 4.14 -2.25 21.58
C ARG A 108 4.66 -3.14 20.46
N THR A 109 5.42 -4.16 20.82
CA THR A 109 5.95 -5.19 19.91
C THR A 109 5.37 -6.56 20.28
N ALA A 110 5.61 -7.57 19.45
CA ALA A 110 5.24 -8.96 19.76
C ALA A 110 5.91 -9.46 21.04
N ASN A 111 7.09 -8.93 21.40
CA ASN A 111 7.87 -9.34 22.57
C ASN A 111 7.66 -8.43 23.81
N GLY A 112 6.66 -7.55 23.75
CA GLY A 112 6.34 -6.62 24.84
C GLY A 112 6.47 -5.16 24.45
N THR A 113 6.45 -4.28 25.46
CA THR A 113 6.57 -2.83 25.28
C THR A 113 8.02 -2.41 25.42
N VAL A 114 8.51 -1.61 24.49
CA VAL A 114 9.86 -1.03 24.49
C VAL A 114 9.78 0.49 24.29
N ARG A 115 10.84 1.20 24.62
CA ARG A 115 10.97 2.62 24.31
C ARG A 115 11.86 2.80 23.09
N ALA A 116 11.38 3.56 22.11
CA ALA A 116 12.08 3.92 20.89
C ALA A 116 12.35 5.43 20.83
N ALA A 117 13.33 5.82 20.04
CA ALA A 117 13.62 7.23 19.81
C ALA A 117 12.96 7.70 18.51
N PRO A 118 12.18 8.80 18.52
CA PRO A 118 11.60 9.35 17.31
C PRO A 118 12.69 9.88 16.39
N ALA A 119 12.50 9.65 15.09
CA ALA A 119 13.35 10.13 14.02
C ALA A 119 12.52 10.58 12.82
N ARG A 120 13.15 11.28 11.89
CA ARG A 120 12.55 11.71 10.65
C ARG A 120 13.53 11.48 9.52
N LEU A 121 12.99 10.94 8.40
CA LEU A 121 13.76 10.64 7.21
C LEU A 121 13.37 11.65 6.13
N ASP A 122 14.32 12.38 5.60
CA ASP A 122 14.03 13.44 4.63
C ASP A 122 13.51 12.85 3.32
N ARG A 123 14.04 11.68 2.92
CA ARG A 123 13.69 11.03 1.68
C ARG A 123 13.80 9.51 1.77
N VAL A 124 12.71 8.84 1.42
CA VAL A 124 12.62 7.37 1.32
C VAL A 124 12.25 7.02 -0.11
N GLU A 125 13.06 6.19 -0.75
CA GLU A 125 12.86 5.76 -2.14
C GLU A 125 12.79 4.23 -2.19
N VAL A 126 11.75 3.71 -2.85
CA VAL A 126 11.60 2.28 -3.16
C VAL A 126 11.40 2.17 -4.66
N GLY A 127 12.43 1.73 -5.41
CA GLY A 127 12.42 1.86 -6.86
C GLY A 127 12.22 3.32 -7.28
N ASP A 128 11.19 3.57 -8.08
CA ASP A 128 10.82 4.92 -8.56
C ASP A 128 9.85 5.66 -7.62
N LEU A 129 9.38 5.00 -6.56
CA LEU A 129 8.49 5.62 -5.57
C LEU A 129 9.30 6.49 -4.60
N VAL A 130 8.85 7.71 -4.36
CA VAL A 130 9.57 8.66 -3.51
C VAL A 130 8.63 9.30 -2.51
N VAL A 131 8.87 9.10 -1.23
CA VAL A 131 8.15 9.78 -0.14
C VAL A 131 9.13 10.62 0.65
N ARG A 132 8.75 11.88 0.94
CA ARG A 132 9.56 12.82 1.71
C ARG A 132 8.99 13.02 3.10
N ASP A 133 9.86 13.42 4.02
CA ASP A 133 9.46 13.79 5.37
C ASP A 133 8.68 12.66 6.07
N VAL A 134 9.33 11.49 6.18
CA VAL A 134 8.72 10.26 6.69
C VAL A 134 9.06 10.08 8.16
N ALA A 135 8.02 9.92 8.99
CA ALA A 135 8.20 9.61 10.40
C ALA A 135 8.81 8.22 10.59
N ALA A 136 9.78 8.11 11.46
CA ALA A 136 10.47 6.88 11.80
C ALA A 136 10.75 6.76 13.30
N LEU A 137 11.09 5.57 13.74
CA LEU A 137 11.57 5.29 15.08
C LEU A 137 12.91 4.54 14.99
N VAL A 138 13.86 4.91 15.82
CA VAL A 138 15.06 4.13 16.07
C VAL A 138 14.77 3.20 17.24
N MET A 139 14.83 1.91 16.98
CA MET A 139 14.59 0.89 18.00
C MET A 139 15.86 0.64 18.83
N PRO A 140 15.74 0.26 20.11
CA PRO A 140 16.89 -0.16 20.89
C PRO A 140 17.60 -1.36 20.27
N GLU A 141 18.87 -1.52 20.59
CA GLU A 141 19.66 -2.66 20.11
C GLU A 141 19.01 -4.00 20.51
N GLY A 142 19.01 -4.96 19.58
CA GLY A 142 18.48 -6.30 19.80
C GLY A 142 16.95 -6.42 19.80
N VAL A 143 16.18 -5.34 19.58
CA VAL A 143 14.73 -5.37 19.53
C VAL A 143 14.22 -5.80 18.16
N LEU A 144 14.87 -5.36 17.09
CA LEU A 144 14.57 -5.75 15.71
C LEU A 144 15.76 -6.44 15.06
N SER A 145 15.50 -7.48 14.28
CA SER A 145 16.46 -8.10 13.37
C SER A 145 16.55 -7.35 12.04
N ASP A 146 15.42 -6.82 11.57
CA ASP A 146 15.28 -6.18 10.26
C ASP A 146 14.57 -4.83 10.40
N ASN A 147 14.85 -3.88 9.51
CA ASN A 147 14.09 -2.64 9.45
C ASN A 147 12.68 -2.91 8.95
N LEU A 148 11.69 -2.15 9.43
CA LEU A 148 10.29 -2.27 9.02
C LEU A 148 9.86 -1.06 8.20
N LEU A 149 9.31 -1.31 7.00
CA LEU A 149 8.69 -0.30 6.17
C LEU A 149 7.19 -0.21 6.53
N GLY A 150 6.86 0.72 7.41
CA GLY A 150 5.53 0.85 8.01
C GLY A 150 4.60 1.84 7.30
N LEU A 151 3.45 2.09 7.92
CA LEU A 151 2.37 2.91 7.36
C LEU A 151 2.76 4.38 7.15
N SER A 152 3.76 4.93 7.86
CA SER A 152 4.24 6.29 7.58
C SER A 152 4.77 6.49 6.16
N PHE A 153 5.19 5.41 5.49
CA PHE A 153 5.52 5.38 4.07
C PHE A 153 4.34 4.85 3.24
N LEU A 154 3.81 3.68 3.57
CA LEU A 154 2.83 2.96 2.75
C LEU A 154 1.54 3.77 2.53
N SER A 155 1.03 4.46 3.54
CA SER A 155 -0.19 5.29 3.43
C SER A 155 -0.01 6.58 2.61
N ARG A 156 1.22 6.92 2.25
CA ARG A 156 1.55 8.06 1.37
C ARG A 156 1.59 7.67 -0.11
N LEU A 157 1.48 6.39 -0.41
CA LEU A 157 1.31 5.87 -1.76
C LEU A 157 -0.15 6.03 -2.20
N ARG A 158 -0.36 6.12 -3.50
CA ARG A 158 -1.71 6.12 -4.07
C ARG A 158 -2.42 4.80 -3.83
N HIS A 159 -1.67 3.72 -3.93
CA HIS A 159 -2.18 2.36 -3.77
C HIS A 159 -1.09 1.42 -3.27
N PHE A 160 -1.44 0.50 -2.39
CA PHE A 160 -0.65 -0.69 -2.09
C PHE A 160 -1.61 -1.85 -1.84
N GLU A 161 -1.35 -2.98 -2.49
CA GLU A 161 -2.17 -4.16 -2.32
C GLU A 161 -1.37 -5.45 -2.44
N TYR A 162 -1.89 -6.49 -1.80
CA TYR A 162 -1.42 -7.85 -1.97
C TYR A 162 -2.34 -8.57 -2.96
N THR A 163 -1.77 -9.02 -4.08
CA THR A 163 -2.49 -9.76 -5.11
C THR A 163 -1.59 -10.82 -5.73
N ASP A 164 -2.12 -12.00 -6.00
CA ASP A 164 -1.42 -13.11 -6.67
C ASP A 164 -0.02 -13.45 -6.08
N GLY A 165 0.13 -13.40 -4.76
CA GLY A 165 1.40 -13.69 -4.11
C GLY A 165 2.45 -12.58 -4.22
N ARG A 166 2.06 -11.37 -4.64
CA ARG A 166 2.93 -10.20 -4.80
C ARG A 166 2.35 -9.01 -4.06
N LEU A 167 3.21 -8.14 -3.61
CA LEU A 167 2.82 -6.83 -3.11
C LEU A 167 3.06 -5.80 -4.23
N VAL A 168 2.02 -5.06 -4.57
CA VAL A 168 2.06 -3.97 -5.56
C VAL A 168 2.02 -2.65 -4.83
N LEU A 169 2.97 -1.76 -5.12
CA LEU A 169 3.08 -0.41 -4.57
C LEU A 169 2.97 0.60 -5.72
N GLU A 170 2.13 1.64 -5.61
CA GLU A 170 1.92 2.64 -6.67
C GLU A 170 1.89 4.08 -6.12
N GLN A 171 2.46 5.01 -6.89
CA GLN A 171 2.47 6.45 -6.57
C GLN A 171 1.91 7.30 -7.71
#